data_2f7072b34178f86a199d3a48c59e8720
#
_entry.id   2f7072b34178f86a199d3a48c59e8720
#
_cell.length_a   1.000
_cell.length_b   1.000
_cell.length_c   1.000
_cell.angle_alpha   90.00
_cell.angle_beta   90.00
_cell.angle_gamma   90.00
#
_symmetry.space_group_name_H-M   'P 1'
#
loop_
_entity.id
_entity.type
_entity.pdbx_description
1 polymer ?
#
loop_
_entity_poly.entity_id
_entity_poly.type
_entity_poly.pdbx_seq_one_letter_code
_entity_poly.pdbx_strand_id
1 'polypeptide(L)'
;MTTIVEYCETALTVEDLCSRFGPIALGRICLDPSPGTATEGDVVQIHNQQDRLCELADGVLVEKTMGAYESYLAVEIARLIGNFVVERQLGIVFGADGMMRLCPGLVRIPDVSFISWRQLPDHRVPRTAMAYVAPDLAVEVISKGNTPREMDRKLVDYFSAGVRLAWYVYPDKREVHVYHSPENPLVLREGEVIEGGDVLPGFSVSVKALFSE
;
A
#
# COMPACT_ATOMS: atom_id res chain seq x y z
N MET A 1 41.96 3.66 29.49
CA MET A 1 40.61 4.24 29.51
C MET A 1 40.12 4.36 28.08
N THR A 2 39.32 3.43 27.63
CA THR A 2 38.76 3.45 26.29
C THR A 2 37.44 4.21 26.37
N THR A 3 37.42 5.41 25.83
CA THR A 3 36.20 6.21 25.73
C THR A 3 35.31 5.54 24.69
N ILE A 4 34.25 4.90 25.14
CA ILE A 4 33.17 4.44 24.27
C ILE A 4 32.43 5.71 23.84
N VAL A 5 32.61 6.13 22.60
CA VAL A 5 31.73 7.13 21.99
C VAL A 5 30.43 6.38 21.69
N GLU A 6 29.45 6.51 22.59
CA GLU A 6 28.08 6.17 22.28
C GLU A 6 27.65 7.06 21.08
N TYR A 7 27.51 6.45 19.92
CA TYR A 7 26.75 7.08 18.84
C TYR A 7 25.31 7.18 19.34
N CYS A 8 24.94 8.34 19.83
CA CYS A 8 23.55 8.71 20.01
C CYS A 8 22.94 8.73 18.60
N GLU A 9 22.25 7.66 18.21
CA GLU A 9 21.37 7.70 17.04
C GLU A 9 20.41 8.86 17.30
N THR A 10 20.57 9.93 16.55
CA THR A 10 19.73 11.13 16.70
C THR A 10 18.30 10.73 16.40
N ALA A 11 17.46 10.76 17.43
CA ALA A 11 16.04 10.49 17.28
C ALA A 11 15.46 11.41 16.20
N LEU A 12 14.60 10.86 15.34
CA LEU A 12 13.97 11.63 14.28
C LEU A 12 13.14 12.77 14.87
N THR A 13 13.34 13.96 14.37
CA THR A 13 12.56 15.14 14.72
C THR A 13 11.21 15.15 13.99
N VAL A 14 10.29 16.01 14.43
CA VAL A 14 9.03 16.27 13.71
C VAL A 14 9.32 16.80 12.30
N GLU A 15 10.37 17.61 12.12
CA GLU A 15 10.79 18.13 10.83
C GLU A 15 11.24 16.98 9.88
N ASP A 16 11.99 16.01 10.40
CA ASP A 16 12.37 14.81 9.64
C ASP A 16 11.15 14.01 9.19
N LEU A 17 10.17 13.83 10.08
CA LEU A 17 8.92 13.12 9.76
C LEU A 17 8.12 13.87 8.70
N CYS A 18 7.95 15.18 8.84
CA CYS A 18 7.28 16.01 7.85
C CYS A 18 8.03 16.05 6.50
N SER A 19 9.36 16.02 6.54
CA SER A 19 10.18 15.91 5.33
C SER A 19 9.96 14.60 4.59
N ARG A 20 9.74 13.49 5.32
CA ARG A 20 9.57 12.13 4.75
C ARG A 20 8.15 11.86 4.27
N PHE A 21 7.16 12.28 5.07
CA PHE A 21 5.74 11.91 4.88
C PHE A 21 4.82 13.10 4.57
N GLY A 22 5.36 14.32 4.43
CA GLY A 22 4.58 15.54 4.30
C GLY A 22 3.93 15.96 5.64
N PRO A 23 2.92 16.84 5.62
CA PRO A 23 2.22 17.29 6.82
C PRO A 23 1.27 16.21 7.36
N ILE A 24 1.84 15.04 7.67
CA ILE A 24 1.10 13.90 8.21
C ILE A 24 0.57 14.23 9.62
N ALA A 25 -0.64 13.75 9.93
CA ALA A 25 -1.15 13.87 11.29
C ALA A 25 -0.26 13.08 12.24
N LEU A 26 0.37 13.75 13.23
CA LEU A 26 1.33 13.13 14.14
C LEU A 26 0.74 11.96 14.93
N GLY A 27 -0.57 11.96 15.18
CA GLY A 27 -1.28 10.83 15.80
C GLY A 27 -1.24 9.53 14.99
N ARG A 28 -0.87 9.57 13.71
CA ARG A 28 -0.64 8.38 12.88
C ARG A 28 0.76 7.80 13.04
N ILE A 29 1.70 8.55 13.59
CA ILE A 29 3.06 8.07 13.83
C ILE A 29 3.07 7.30 15.16
N CYS A 30 3.47 6.03 15.11
CA CYS A 30 3.71 5.26 16.32
C CYS A 30 5.02 5.73 16.97
N LEU A 31 4.97 6.06 18.25
CA LEU A 31 6.12 6.57 19.02
C LEU A 31 6.85 5.48 19.81
N ASP A 32 6.27 4.29 19.83
CA ASP A 32 6.87 3.11 20.47
C ASP A 32 6.75 1.92 19.48
N PRO A 33 7.87 1.42 18.98
CA PRO A 33 9.26 1.89 19.17
C PRO A 33 9.50 3.30 18.60
N SER A 34 10.58 3.94 19.08
CA SER A 34 10.93 5.31 18.65
C SER A 34 11.04 5.41 17.12
N PRO A 35 10.48 6.46 16.48
CA PRO A 35 10.58 6.64 15.04
C PRO A 35 12.02 6.57 14.52
N GLY A 36 12.25 5.76 13.51
CA GLY A 36 13.58 5.46 12.96
C GLY A 36 14.18 4.13 13.45
N THR A 37 13.58 3.48 14.46
CA THR A 37 14.12 2.24 15.03
C THR A 37 13.21 1.02 14.85
N ALA A 38 11.99 1.23 14.35
CA ALA A 38 11.01 0.17 14.17
C ALA A 38 11.45 -0.88 13.13
N THR A 39 11.04 -2.10 13.38
CA THR A 39 11.32 -3.29 12.55
C THR A 39 10.03 -3.93 12.01
N GLU A 40 10.18 -4.89 11.10
CA GLU A 40 9.07 -5.70 10.60
C GLU A 40 8.35 -6.48 11.73
N GLY A 41 9.10 -6.88 12.77
CA GLY A 41 8.53 -7.54 13.94
C GLY A 41 7.57 -6.64 14.71
N ASP A 42 7.86 -5.34 14.78
CA ASP A 42 7.02 -4.36 15.46
C ASP A 42 5.70 -4.14 14.73
N VAL A 43 5.69 -4.20 13.38
CA VAL A 43 4.45 -4.17 12.57
C VAL A 43 3.50 -5.28 13.00
N VAL A 44 4.01 -6.52 13.07
CA VAL A 44 3.23 -7.70 13.46
C VAL A 44 2.80 -7.62 14.92
N GLN A 45 3.70 -7.18 15.80
CA GLN A 45 3.41 -7.05 17.23
C GLN A 45 2.30 -6.04 17.51
N ILE A 46 2.36 -4.86 16.89
CA ILE A 46 1.35 -3.81 17.05
C ILE A 46 -0.01 -4.29 16.54
N HIS A 47 -0.03 -4.97 15.39
CA HIS A 47 -1.27 -5.55 14.89
C HIS A 47 -1.87 -6.56 15.86
N ASN A 48 -1.07 -7.52 16.34
CA ASN A 48 -1.54 -8.59 17.23
C ASN A 48 -1.97 -8.11 18.61
N GLN A 49 -1.33 -7.05 19.14
CA GLN A 49 -1.57 -6.60 20.53
C GLN A 49 -2.50 -5.39 20.62
N GLN A 50 -2.54 -4.55 19.58
CA GLN A 50 -3.27 -3.27 19.62
C GLN A 50 -4.36 -3.17 18.54
N ASP A 51 -4.50 -4.18 17.69
CA ASP A 51 -5.43 -4.20 16.54
C ASP A 51 -5.27 -2.97 15.61
N ARG A 52 -4.01 -2.52 15.44
CA ARG A 52 -3.65 -1.39 14.59
C ARG A 52 -2.91 -1.86 13.35
N LEU A 53 -3.26 -1.29 12.20
CA LEU A 53 -2.57 -1.53 10.93
C LEU A 53 -1.54 -0.44 10.70
N CYS A 54 -0.27 -0.77 10.79
CA CYS A 54 0.85 0.15 10.57
C CYS A 54 1.71 -0.31 9.40
N GLU A 55 2.05 0.62 8.53
CA GLU A 55 3.08 0.46 7.52
C GLU A 55 4.44 0.82 8.10
N LEU A 56 5.51 0.20 7.59
CA LEU A 56 6.89 0.47 8.01
C LEU A 56 7.67 1.07 6.84
N ALA A 57 8.29 2.22 7.08
CA ALA A 57 9.23 2.83 6.14
C ALA A 57 10.31 3.61 6.91
N ASP A 58 11.59 3.38 6.60
CA ASP A 58 12.77 3.98 7.27
C ASP A 58 12.72 3.87 8.80
N GLY A 59 12.28 2.72 9.32
CA GLY A 59 12.14 2.51 10.76
C GLY A 59 11.02 3.33 11.41
N VAL A 60 10.10 3.90 10.63
CA VAL A 60 8.93 4.65 11.14
C VAL A 60 7.67 3.84 10.88
N LEU A 61 6.88 3.65 11.93
CA LEU A 61 5.55 3.05 11.82
C LEU A 61 4.50 4.12 11.63
N VAL A 62 3.78 4.02 10.50
CA VAL A 62 2.73 4.94 10.12
C VAL A 62 1.40 4.19 10.09
N GLU A 63 0.46 4.57 10.96
CA GLU A 63 -0.85 3.95 11.01
C GLU A 63 -1.64 4.24 9.73
N LYS A 64 -2.21 3.20 9.17
CA LYS A 64 -3.08 3.28 8.01
C LYS A 64 -4.41 3.94 8.40
N THR A 65 -4.90 4.84 7.56
CA THR A 65 -6.22 5.47 7.74
C THR A 65 -7.14 5.07 6.59
N MET A 66 -8.39 4.80 6.93
CA MET A 66 -9.42 4.48 5.95
C MET A 66 -10.78 4.98 6.47
N GLY A 67 -11.54 5.67 5.63
CA GLY A 67 -12.92 6.03 5.92
C GLY A 67 -13.91 4.94 5.48
N ALA A 68 -15.18 5.11 5.84
CA ALA A 68 -16.23 4.13 5.49
C ALA A 68 -16.42 4.02 3.97
N TYR A 69 -16.39 5.15 3.26
CA TYR A 69 -16.57 5.16 1.81
C TYR A 69 -15.36 4.58 1.07
N GLU A 70 -14.15 4.91 1.52
CA GLU A 70 -12.91 4.34 0.97
C GLU A 70 -12.88 2.81 1.19
N SER A 71 -13.32 2.34 2.36
CA SER A 71 -13.44 0.91 2.63
C SER A 71 -14.45 0.23 1.71
N TYR A 72 -15.62 0.84 1.48
CA TYR A 72 -16.61 0.33 0.53
C TYR A 72 -16.02 0.21 -0.88
N LEU A 73 -15.35 1.27 -1.37
CA LEU A 73 -14.71 1.25 -2.69
C LEU A 73 -13.61 0.20 -2.79
N ALA A 74 -12.79 0.03 -1.75
CA ALA A 74 -11.76 -1.01 -1.71
C ALA A 74 -12.37 -2.41 -1.85
N VAL A 75 -13.49 -2.70 -1.18
CA VAL A 75 -14.23 -3.97 -1.30
C VAL A 75 -14.77 -4.17 -2.71
N GLU A 76 -15.38 -3.14 -3.33
CA GLU A 76 -15.90 -3.24 -4.69
C GLU A 76 -14.79 -3.48 -5.72
N ILE A 77 -13.66 -2.79 -5.57
CA ILE A 77 -12.48 -3.00 -6.43
C ILE A 77 -11.94 -4.42 -6.24
N ALA A 78 -11.80 -4.88 -4.99
CA ALA A 78 -11.35 -6.23 -4.69
C ALA A 78 -12.29 -7.29 -5.27
N ARG A 79 -13.61 -7.06 -5.24
CA ARG A 79 -14.62 -7.94 -5.83
C ARG A 79 -14.48 -8.02 -7.36
N LEU A 80 -14.34 -6.86 -8.02
CA LEU A 80 -14.22 -6.80 -9.49
C LEU A 80 -12.94 -7.50 -9.96
N ILE A 81 -11.80 -7.20 -9.35
CA ILE A 81 -10.53 -7.84 -9.67
C ILE A 81 -10.57 -9.33 -9.29
N GLY A 82 -11.09 -9.65 -8.09
CA GLY A 82 -11.16 -11.01 -7.57
C GLY A 82 -11.98 -11.95 -8.45
N ASN A 83 -13.16 -11.52 -8.91
CA ASN A 83 -13.97 -12.31 -9.83
C ASN A 83 -13.21 -12.63 -11.12
N PHE A 84 -12.55 -11.64 -11.71
CA PHE A 84 -11.76 -11.82 -12.93
C PHE A 84 -10.56 -12.74 -12.70
N VAL A 85 -9.83 -12.56 -11.59
CA VAL A 85 -8.65 -13.34 -11.22
C VAL A 85 -8.99 -14.81 -10.99
N VAL A 86 -10.09 -15.06 -10.27
CA VAL A 86 -10.56 -16.43 -9.97
C VAL A 86 -11.02 -17.15 -11.23
N GLU A 87 -11.84 -16.50 -12.07
CA GLU A 87 -12.33 -17.08 -13.33
C GLU A 87 -11.18 -17.52 -14.24
N ARG A 88 -10.10 -16.75 -14.28
CA ARG A 88 -8.94 -16.99 -15.16
C ARG A 88 -7.76 -17.67 -14.46
N GLN A 89 -7.90 -17.99 -13.19
CA GLN A 89 -6.86 -18.64 -12.36
C GLN A 89 -5.51 -17.90 -12.41
N LEU A 90 -5.52 -16.56 -12.35
CA LEU A 90 -4.31 -15.74 -12.53
C LEU A 90 -3.47 -15.63 -11.26
N GLY A 91 -4.07 -15.71 -10.09
CA GLY A 91 -3.39 -15.46 -8.81
C GLY A 91 -4.36 -15.30 -7.64
N ILE A 92 -4.00 -14.44 -6.72
CA ILE A 92 -4.76 -14.11 -5.52
C ILE A 92 -4.91 -12.61 -5.32
N VAL A 93 -5.99 -12.20 -4.67
CA VAL A 93 -6.25 -10.80 -4.31
C VAL A 93 -6.29 -10.69 -2.79
N PHE A 94 -5.61 -9.68 -2.24
CA PHE A 94 -5.67 -9.29 -0.84
C PHE A 94 -6.47 -8.02 -0.66
N GLY A 95 -7.14 -7.90 0.47
CA GLY A 95 -7.84 -6.70 0.91
C GLY A 95 -6.97 -5.76 1.73
N ALA A 96 -7.62 -4.78 2.34
CA ALA A 96 -7.02 -3.59 2.96
C ALA A 96 -6.21 -3.84 4.26
N ASP A 97 -6.14 -5.07 4.73
CA ASP A 97 -5.36 -5.54 5.89
C ASP A 97 -4.19 -6.45 5.49
N GLY A 98 -4.03 -6.70 4.18
CA GLY A 98 -2.97 -7.54 3.64
C GLY A 98 -1.59 -6.89 3.74
N MET A 99 -0.82 -7.23 4.77
CA MET A 99 0.54 -6.74 4.97
C MET A 99 1.50 -7.34 3.94
N MET A 100 2.27 -6.50 3.25
CA MET A 100 3.25 -6.91 2.25
C MET A 100 4.63 -6.34 2.57
N ARG A 101 5.59 -7.24 2.78
CA ARG A 101 7.00 -6.88 2.86
C ARG A 101 7.55 -6.71 1.45
N LEU A 102 7.70 -5.47 1.03
CA LEU A 102 8.21 -5.15 -0.30
C LEU A 102 9.72 -5.43 -0.42
N CYS A 103 10.47 -5.06 0.61
CA CYS A 103 11.88 -5.37 0.79
C CYS A 103 12.23 -5.32 2.29
N PRO A 104 13.47 -5.70 2.72
CA PRO A 104 13.88 -5.58 4.11
C PRO A 104 13.66 -4.17 4.67
N GLY A 105 12.92 -4.07 5.78
CA GLY A 105 12.62 -2.79 6.45
C GLY A 105 11.51 -1.96 5.78
N LEU A 106 10.80 -2.50 4.78
CA LEU A 106 9.71 -1.81 4.10
C LEU A 106 8.46 -2.69 4.04
N VAL A 107 7.42 -2.30 4.77
CA VAL A 107 6.11 -2.97 4.78
C VAL A 107 5.04 -1.98 4.34
N ARG A 108 4.26 -2.37 3.33
CA ARG A 108 3.11 -1.63 2.83
C ARG A 108 1.84 -2.46 2.95
N ILE A 109 0.71 -1.77 3.06
CA ILE A 109 -0.61 -2.40 3.20
C ILE A 109 -1.55 -1.72 2.18
N PRO A 110 -1.49 -2.11 0.88
CA PRO A 110 -2.40 -1.57 -0.11
C PRO A 110 -3.87 -1.83 0.24
N ASP A 111 -4.79 -0.99 -0.20
CA ASP A 111 -6.22 -1.21 0.01
C ASP A 111 -6.73 -2.43 -0.75
N VAL A 112 -6.18 -2.67 -1.94
CA VAL A 112 -6.34 -3.91 -2.70
C VAL A 112 -5.01 -4.26 -3.36
N SER A 113 -4.64 -5.53 -3.40
CA SER A 113 -3.48 -5.96 -4.15
C SER A 113 -3.70 -7.29 -4.85
N PHE A 114 -3.04 -7.46 -5.98
CA PHE A 114 -3.05 -8.71 -6.75
C PHE A 114 -1.63 -9.27 -6.85
N ILE A 115 -1.50 -10.57 -6.56
CA ILE A 115 -0.26 -11.34 -6.71
C ILE A 115 -0.54 -12.48 -7.68
N SER A 116 0.20 -12.54 -8.78
CA SER A 116 0.08 -13.61 -9.76
C SER A 116 0.67 -14.92 -9.23
N TRP A 117 0.15 -16.06 -9.68
CA TRP A 117 0.73 -17.37 -9.37
C TRP A 117 2.19 -17.51 -9.80
N ARG A 118 2.65 -16.69 -10.74
CA ARG A 118 4.06 -16.66 -11.15
C ARG A 118 4.99 -16.24 -10.00
N GLN A 119 4.51 -15.39 -9.08
CA GLN A 119 5.26 -14.97 -7.90
C GLN A 119 5.10 -15.94 -6.72
N LEU A 120 4.15 -16.86 -6.79
CA LEU A 120 3.84 -17.88 -5.78
C LEU A 120 4.01 -19.27 -6.40
N PRO A 121 5.25 -19.79 -6.54
CA PRO A 121 5.52 -21.00 -7.30
C PRO A 121 4.79 -22.24 -6.81
N ASP A 122 4.41 -22.29 -5.52
CA ASP A 122 3.63 -23.39 -4.96
C ASP A 122 2.12 -23.24 -5.19
N HIS A 123 1.68 -22.16 -5.85
CA HIS A 123 0.26 -21.81 -6.02
C HIS A 123 -0.51 -21.83 -4.69
N ARG A 124 0.11 -21.31 -3.63
CA ARG A 124 -0.48 -21.28 -2.28
C ARG A 124 -0.51 -19.87 -1.73
N VAL A 125 -1.64 -19.57 -1.09
CA VAL A 125 -1.79 -18.33 -0.33
C VAL A 125 -0.81 -18.36 0.87
N PRO A 126 0.04 -17.32 1.07
CA PRO A 126 0.89 -17.21 2.25
C PRO A 126 0.06 -17.31 3.54
N ARG A 127 0.55 -18.08 4.52
CA ARG A 127 -0.09 -18.24 5.84
C ARG A 127 0.71 -17.55 6.94
N THR A 128 1.66 -16.72 6.56
CA THR A 128 2.46 -15.88 7.44
C THR A 128 1.71 -14.60 7.79
N ALA A 129 2.12 -13.91 8.87
CA ALA A 129 1.52 -12.65 9.28
C ALA A 129 1.59 -11.57 8.20
N MET A 130 2.62 -11.62 7.34
CA MET A 130 2.76 -10.78 6.16
C MET A 130 3.21 -11.59 4.96
N ALA A 131 2.87 -11.15 3.75
CA ALA A 131 3.37 -11.73 2.51
C ALA A 131 4.78 -11.17 2.20
N TYR A 132 5.74 -12.06 1.93
CA TYR A 132 7.12 -11.69 1.59
C TYR A 132 7.28 -11.58 0.08
N VAL A 133 6.46 -10.75 -0.52
CA VAL A 133 6.41 -10.54 -1.97
C VAL A 133 5.83 -9.17 -2.28
N ALA A 134 6.37 -8.48 -3.27
CA ALA A 134 5.73 -7.29 -3.83
C ALA A 134 4.59 -7.72 -4.76
N PRO A 135 3.40 -7.10 -4.68
CA PRO A 135 2.28 -7.46 -5.55
C PRO A 135 2.54 -7.05 -7.00
N ASP A 136 1.87 -7.71 -7.96
CA ASP A 136 1.88 -7.27 -9.35
C ASP A 136 1.08 -6.00 -9.58
N LEU A 137 -0.03 -5.83 -8.81
CA LEU A 137 -0.86 -4.63 -8.78
C LEU A 137 -1.06 -4.19 -7.32
N ALA A 138 -0.87 -2.90 -7.06
CA ALA A 138 -1.25 -2.23 -5.81
C ALA A 138 -2.33 -1.18 -6.09
N VAL A 139 -3.39 -1.15 -5.28
CA VAL A 139 -4.46 -0.15 -5.36
C VAL A 139 -4.54 0.60 -4.03
N GLU A 140 -4.57 1.91 -4.10
CA GLU A 140 -4.81 2.81 -2.95
C GLU A 140 -6.07 3.63 -3.20
N VAL A 141 -6.98 3.64 -2.26
CA VAL A 141 -8.16 4.52 -2.27
C VAL A 141 -7.84 5.73 -1.41
N ILE A 142 -7.66 6.87 -2.07
CA ILE A 142 -7.12 8.07 -1.43
C ILE A 142 -8.14 8.68 -0.48
N SER A 143 -7.75 8.83 0.77
CA SER A 143 -8.54 9.42 1.85
C SER A 143 -8.01 10.81 2.24
N LYS A 144 -8.81 11.56 2.99
CA LYS A 144 -8.39 12.88 3.52
C LYS A 144 -7.23 12.81 4.50
N GLY A 145 -6.94 11.62 5.05
CA GLY A 145 -5.81 11.38 5.94
C GLY A 145 -4.47 11.19 5.23
N ASN A 146 -4.49 11.00 3.91
CA ASN A 146 -3.26 10.82 3.12
C ASN A 146 -2.66 12.17 2.72
N THR A 147 -1.34 12.29 2.81
CA THR A 147 -0.63 13.45 2.27
C THR A 147 -0.11 13.15 0.85
N PRO A 148 -0.01 14.15 -0.04
CA PRO A 148 0.57 13.94 -1.37
C PRO A 148 1.96 13.31 -1.30
N ARG A 149 2.82 13.80 -0.41
CA ARG A 149 4.19 13.30 -0.26
C ARG A 149 4.25 11.84 0.24
N GLU A 150 3.35 11.46 1.15
CA GLU A 150 3.19 10.05 1.57
C GLU A 150 2.83 9.18 0.38
N MET A 151 1.89 9.62 -0.46
CA MET A 151 1.43 8.86 -1.60
C MET A 151 2.47 8.78 -2.72
N ASP A 152 3.17 9.89 -2.99
CA ASP A 152 4.29 9.90 -3.95
C ASP A 152 5.39 8.91 -3.50
N ARG A 153 5.70 8.90 -2.21
CA ARG A 153 6.66 7.97 -1.64
C ARG A 153 6.21 6.52 -1.78
N LYS A 154 4.95 6.20 -1.43
CA LYS A 154 4.40 4.85 -1.62
C LYS A 154 4.53 4.38 -3.06
N LEU A 155 4.29 5.27 -4.01
CA LEU A 155 4.41 4.96 -5.42
C LEU A 155 5.85 4.56 -5.80
N VAL A 156 6.84 5.34 -5.34
CA VAL A 156 8.26 5.02 -5.52
C VAL A 156 8.60 3.68 -4.87
N ASP A 157 8.13 3.43 -3.64
CA ASP A 157 8.37 2.18 -2.91
C ASP A 157 7.80 0.97 -3.68
N TYR A 158 6.57 1.07 -4.21
CA TYR A 158 5.95 0.01 -5.00
C TYR A 158 6.78 -0.34 -6.24
N PHE A 159 7.08 0.66 -7.08
CA PHE A 159 7.80 0.40 -8.33
C PHE A 159 9.26 -0.05 -8.09
N SER A 160 9.93 0.50 -7.07
CA SER A 160 11.29 0.06 -6.68
C SER A 160 11.32 -1.39 -6.21
N ALA A 161 10.22 -1.88 -5.64
CA ALA A 161 10.08 -3.27 -5.21
C ALA A 161 9.61 -4.23 -6.32
N GLY A 162 9.30 -3.72 -7.53
CA GLY A 162 8.91 -4.51 -8.68
C GLY A 162 7.39 -4.62 -8.91
N VAL A 163 6.58 -3.82 -8.22
CA VAL A 163 5.16 -3.65 -8.60
C VAL A 163 5.10 -3.11 -10.02
N ARG A 164 4.26 -3.70 -10.86
CA ARG A 164 4.20 -3.37 -12.29
C ARG A 164 3.05 -2.44 -12.66
N LEU A 165 2.04 -2.36 -11.79
CA LEU A 165 0.86 -1.54 -11.98
C LEU A 165 0.39 -1.00 -10.63
N ALA A 166 0.11 0.30 -10.56
CA ALA A 166 -0.52 0.88 -9.38
C ALA A 166 -1.73 1.74 -9.80
N TRP A 167 -2.81 1.64 -9.03
CA TRP A 167 -3.99 2.48 -9.20
C TRP A 167 -4.20 3.33 -7.95
N TYR A 168 -4.30 4.65 -8.14
CA TYR A 168 -4.74 5.57 -7.10
C TYR A 168 -6.14 6.03 -7.42
N VAL A 169 -7.09 5.64 -6.57
CA VAL A 169 -8.51 5.95 -6.73
C VAL A 169 -8.83 7.18 -5.89
N TYR A 170 -9.35 8.23 -6.51
CA TYR A 170 -9.71 9.51 -5.89
C TYR A 170 -11.23 9.63 -5.77
N PRO A 171 -11.84 9.27 -4.61
CA PRO A 171 -13.29 9.27 -4.46
C PRO A 171 -13.94 10.65 -4.70
N ASP A 172 -13.36 11.71 -4.10
CA ASP A 172 -13.88 13.07 -4.21
C ASP A 172 -13.89 13.61 -5.65
N LYS A 173 -12.99 13.12 -6.51
CA LYS A 173 -12.87 13.53 -7.92
C LYS A 173 -13.55 12.55 -8.88
N ARG A 174 -13.89 11.35 -8.40
CA ARG A 174 -14.36 10.21 -9.22
C ARG A 174 -13.39 9.91 -10.36
N GLU A 175 -12.09 9.91 -10.03
CA GLU A 175 -10.98 9.67 -10.96
C GLU A 175 -10.14 8.48 -10.50
N VAL A 176 -9.50 7.80 -11.45
CA VAL A 176 -8.50 6.78 -11.21
C VAL A 176 -7.22 7.15 -11.94
N HIS A 177 -6.13 7.24 -11.20
CA HIS A 177 -4.81 7.45 -11.77
C HIS A 177 -4.11 6.10 -11.91
N VAL A 178 -3.84 5.69 -13.13
CA VAL A 178 -3.17 4.44 -13.49
C VAL A 178 -1.69 4.71 -13.73
N TYR A 179 -0.85 4.06 -12.93
CA TYR A 179 0.61 4.21 -12.97
C TYR A 179 1.26 2.94 -13.49
N HIS A 180 2.13 3.08 -14.50
CA HIS A 180 3.05 2.06 -14.98
C HIS A 180 4.51 2.38 -14.56
N SER A 181 4.72 3.53 -13.97
CA SER A 181 5.96 4.04 -13.36
C SER A 181 5.58 5.05 -12.28
N PRO A 182 6.50 5.47 -11.40
CA PRO A 182 6.20 6.47 -10.38
C PRO A 182 5.78 7.85 -10.93
N GLU A 183 5.97 8.07 -12.21
CA GLU A 183 5.74 9.36 -12.87
C GLU A 183 4.65 9.23 -13.94
N ASN A 184 3.99 10.36 -14.23
CA ASN A 184 3.08 10.52 -15.38
C ASN A 184 1.94 9.50 -15.44
N PRO A 185 0.98 9.53 -14.50
CA PRO A 185 -0.17 8.63 -14.54
C PRO A 185 -1.07 8.90 -15.74
N LEU A 186 -1.72 7.84 -16.22
CA LEU A 186 -2.92 7.98 -17.04
C LEU A 186 -4.08 8.31 -16.10
N VAL A 187 -4.67 9.49 -16.24
CA VAL A 187 -5.82 9.94 -15.44
C VAL A 187 -7.11 9.56 -16.16
N LEU A 188 -7.92 8.71 -15.53
CA LEU A 188 -9.18 8.22 -16.08
C LEU A 188 -10.38 8.76 -15.29
N ARG A 189 -11.44 9.15 -15.99
CA ARG A 189 -12.69 9.71 -15.48
C ARG A 189 -13.90 8.83 -15.78
N GLU A 190 -15.07 9.17 -15.27
CA GLU A 190 -16.30 8.35 -15.36
C GLU A 190 -16.67 7.86 -16.76
N GLY A 191 -16.32 8.56 -17.81
CA GLY A 191 -16.58 8.13 -19.20
C GLY A 191 -15.56 7.12 -19.75
N GLU A 192 -14.53 6.79 -18.99
CA GLU A 192 -13.38 6.03 -19.46
C GLU A 192 -13.31 4.66 -18.79
N VAL A 193 -12.38 3.83 -19.26
CA VAL A 193 -12.23 2.44 -18.88
C VAL A 193 -10.85 2.22 -18.27
N ILE A 194 -10.81 1.53 -17.15
CA ILE A 194 -9.58 1.05 -16.52
C ILE A 194 -9.24 -0.31 -17.13
N GLU A 195 -8.04 -0.45 -17.62
CA GLU A 195 -7.53 -1.71 -18.16
C GLU A 195 -6.43 -2.28 -17.25
N GLY A 196 -6.37 -3.60 -17.18
CA GLY A 196 -5.36 -4.30 -16.38
C GLY A 196 -3.98 -4.42 -17.03
N GLY A 197 -3.86 -4.01 -18.30
CA GLY A 197 -2.62 -4.12 -19.07
C GLY A 197 -2.04 -5.53 -19.08
N ASP A 198 -0.72 -5.63 -19.02
CA ASP A 198 0.00 -6.92 -18.96
C ASP A 198 -0.08 -7.60 -17.58
N VAL A 199 -0.56 -6.88 -16.55
CA VAL A 199 -0.70 -7.42 -15.19
C VAL A 199 -1.96 -8.27 -15.06
N LEU A 200 -3.07 -7.78 -15.61
CA LEU A 200 -4.37 -8.48 -15.67
C LEU A 200 -4.88 -8.48 -17.13
N PRO A 201 -4.32 -9.34 -17.99
CA PRO A 201 -4.62 -9.32 -19.43
C PRO A 201 -6.11 -9.55 -19.71
N GLY A 202 -6.74 -8.58 -20.38
CA GLY A 202 -8.16 -8.59 -20.71
C GLY A 202 -9.09 -8.12 -19.59
N PHE A 203 -8.56 -7.68 -18.44
CA PHE A 203 -9.37 -6.98 -17.44
C PHE A 203 -9.73 -5.60 -17.96
N SER A 204 -11.03 -5.28 -17.86
CA SER A 204 -11.57 -3.99 -18.29
C SER A 204 -12.79 -3.65 -17.46
N VAL A 205 -12.80 -2.47 -16.84
CA VAL A 205 -13.93 -1.98 -16.06
C VAL A 205 -14.09 -0.47 -16.25
N SER A 206 -15.33 0.01 -16.39
CA SER A 206 -15.54 1.46 -16.48
C SER A 206 -15.29 2.13 -15.14
N VAL A 207 -14.68 3.33 -15.16
CA VAL A 207 -14.49 4.16 -13.96
C VAL A 207 -15.82 4.39 -13.25
N LYS A 208 -16.90 4.62 -14.01
CA LYS A 208 -18.25 4.79 -13.47
C LYS A 208 -18.70 3.59 -12.62
N ALA A 209 -18.35 2.36 -13.03
CA ALA A 209 -18.76 1.16 -12.31
C ALA A 209 -18.12 1.05 -10.92
N LEU A 210 -16.92 1.62 -10.70
CA LEU A 210 -16.28 1.66 -9.39
C LEU A 210 -17.04 2.55 -8.39
N PHE A 211 -17.68 3.60 -8.88
CA PHE A 211 -18.36 4.60 -8.07
C PHE A 211 -19.89 4.47 -8.08
N SER A 212 -20.41 3.36 -8.63
CA SER A 212 -21.86 3.09 -8.66
C SER A 212 -22.30 2.52 -7.31
N GLU A 213 -23.30 3.18 -6.72
CA GLU A 213 -23.99 2.74 -5.50
C GLU A 213 -25.26 1.97 -5.87
#